data_ea6bc28980311e5d3e134d42fd810fd2
#
_entry.id   ea6bc28980311e5d3e134d42fd810fd2
#
_cell.length_a   1.000
_cell.length_b   1.000
_cell.length_c   1.000
_cell.angle_alpha   90.00
_cell.angle_beta   90.00
_cell.angle_gamma   90.00
#
_symmetry.space_group_name_H-M   'P 1'
#
loop_
_entity.id
_entity.type
_entity.pdbx_description
1 polymer ?
#
loop_
_entity_poly.entity_id
_entity_poly.type
_entity_poly.pdbx_seq_one_letter_code
_entity_poly.pdbx_strand_id
1 'polypeptide(L)'
;MSPGPLIVQSDRTVLLETGHPDASDARHELAIFAELERAPEHIHTYRITRLGLWNARAAGHDADFIIDSLTRWSKFELPGSVVSEIRSTIDRFGKLVITRDDEGLILVSDSNAVMAEVSSNKKVAELLEGRIDSGFRIQPWARGQLKQQLLKLGWPAE
;
A
#
# COMPACT_ATOMS: atom_id res chain seq x y z
N MET A 1 -21.19 -22.70 -9.30
CA MET A 1 -19.93 -21.96 -9.21
C MET A 1 -19.07 -22.55 -8.10
N SER A 2 -17.91 -23.03 -8.44
CA SER A 2 -17.03 -23.64 -7.44
C SER A 2 -16.43 -22.57 -6.53
N PRO A 3 -16.34 -22.81 -5.21
CA PRO A 3 -15.64 -21.88 -4.34
C PRO A 3 -14.18 -21.82 -4.71
N GLY A 4 -13.59 -20.63 -4.57
CA GLY A 4 -12.19 -20.41 -4.88
C GLY A 4 -11.25 -20.93 -3.80
N PRO A 5 -9.94 -20.88 -4.05
CA PRO A 5 -8.93 -21.40 -3.11
C PRO A 5 -8.58 -20.46 -1.97
N LEU A 6 -9.11 -19.22 -1.96
CA LEU A 6 -8.72 -18.22 -0.96
C LEU A 6 -9.78 -18.05 0.13
N ILE A 7 -9.30 -17.86 1.36
CA ILE A 7 -10.12 -17.45 2.50
C ILE A 7 -9.51 -16.17 3.04
N VAL A 8 -10.22 -15.05 2.88
CA VAL A 8 -9.77 -13.74 3.34
C VAL A 8 -10.31 -13.49 4.74
N GLN A 9 -9.41 -13.18 5.67
CA GLN A 9 -9.76 -12.94 7.07
C GLN A 9 -9.70 -11.44 7.40
N SER A 10 -10.47 -11.04 8.41
CA SER A 10 -10.59 -9.61 8.77
C SER A 10 -9.28 -9.00 9.29
N ASP A 11 -8.32 -9.80 9.70
CA ASP A 11 -7.00 -9.35 10.11
C ASP A 11 -6.02 -9.15 8.93
N ARG A 12 -6.53 -9.25 7.69
CA ARG A 12 -5.79 -9.11 6.44
C ARG A 12 -4.89 -10.29 6.10
N THR A 13 -5.06 -11.41 6.77
CA THR A 13 -4.42 -12.64 6.31
C THR A 13 -5.30 -13.33 5.28
N VAL A 14 -4.67 -13.98 4.33
CA VAL A 14 -5.34 -14.72 3.25
C VAL A 14 -4.80 -16.13 3.25
N LEU A 15 -5.68 -17.11 3.43
CA LEU A 15 -5.29 -18.52 3.36
C LEU A 15 -5.49 -19.02 1.94
N LEU A 16 -4.48 -19.71 1.41
CA LEU A 16 -4.53 -20.32 0.08
C LEU A 16 -4.49 -21.83 0.22
N GLU A 17 -5.54 -22.50 -0.26
CA GLU A 17 -5.60 -23.95 -0.29
C GLU A 17 -4.79 -24.47 -1.48
N THR A 18 -3.61 -25.02 -1.23
CA THR A 18 -2.66 -25.40 -2.27
C THR A 18 -3.13 -26.55 -3.16
N GLY A 19 -4.02 -27.39 -2.64
CA GLY A 19 -4.59 -28.51 -3.41
C GLY A 19 -5.75 -28.15 -4.34
N HIS A 20 -6.21 -26.90 -4.30
CA HIS A 20 -7.33 -26.45 -5.14
C HIS A 20 -6.88 -26.35 -6.61
N PRO A 21 -7.74 -26.72 -7.58
CA PRO A 21 -7.39 -26.63 -9.01
C PRO A 21 -6.95 -25.24 -9.47
N ASP A 22 -7.50 -24.18 -8.86
CA ASP A 22 -7.20 -22.79 -9.22
C ASP A 22 -6.12 -22.16 -8.35
N ALA A 23 -5.47 -22.94 -7.49
CA ALA A 23 -4.47 -22.40 -6.55
C ALA A 23 -3.33 -21.64 -7.22
N SER A 24 -2.84 -22.16 -8.34
CA SER A 24 -1.72 -21.55 -9.07
C SER A 24 -2.10 -20.15 -9.62
N ASP A 25 -3.28 -20.04 -10.23
CA ASP A 25 -3.76 -18.77 -10.78
C ASP A 25 -4.03 -17.75 -9.67
N ALA A 26 -4.68 -18.20 -8.59
CA ALA A 26 -4.95 -17.34 -7.44
C ALA A 26 -3.66 -16.85 -6.79
N ARG A 27 -2.68 -17.73 -6.64
CA ARG A 27 -1.36 -17.37 -6.08
C ARG A 27 -0.67 -16.31 -6.92
N HIS A 28 -0.74 -16.44 -8.23
CA HIS A 28 -0.10 -15.50 -9.15
C HIS A 28 -0.66 -14.09 -8.98
N GLU A 29 -1.98 -13.94 -8.88
CA GLU A 29 -2.59 -12.64 -8.66
C GLU A 29 -2.36 -12.14 -7.22
N LEU A 30 -2.46 -13.02 -6.23
CA LEU A 30 -2.27 -12.67 -4.83
C LEU A 30 -0.86 -12.12 -4.56
N ALA A 31 0.15 -12.66 -5.22
CA ALA A 31 1.54 -12.25 -5.06
C ALA A 31 1.79 -10.79 -5.51
N ILE A 32 0.88 -10.21 -6.29
CA ILE A 32 1.01 -8.81 -6.75
C ILE A 32 0.90 -7.83 -5.57
N PHE A 33 0.06 -8.15 -4.57
CA PHE A 33 -0.25 -7.20 -3.50
C PHE A 33 -0.17 -7.78 -2.09
N ALA A 34 0.19 -9.06 -1.94
CA ALA A 34 0.28 -9.71 -0.63
C ALA A 34 1.60 -10.44 -0.49
N GLU A 35 2.04 -10.61 0.75
CA GLU A 35 3.30 -11.25 1.09
C GLU A 35 3.08 -12.62 1.70
N LEU A 36 3.87 -13.60 1.29
CA LEU A 36 3.82 -14.95 1.85
C LEU A 36 4.43 -14.93 3.27
N GLU A 37 3.64 -15.34 4.26
CA GLU A 37 4.08 -15.43 5.65
C GLU A 37 4.47 -16.83 6.05
N ARG A 38 3.64 -17.82 5.67
CA ARG A 38 3.85 -19.22 6.02
C ARG A 38 3.46 -20.10 4.85
N ALA A 39 4.19 -21.19 4.68
CA ALA A 39 3.97 -22.10 3.57
C ALA A 39 3.94 -23.56 4.03
N PRO A 40 3.09 -23.94 5.02
CA PRO A 40 2.92 -25.36 5.36
C PRO A 40 2.31 -26.11 4.16
N GLU A 41 2.41 -27.41 4.20
CA GLU A 41 2.17 -28.28 3.03
C GLU A 41 0.84 -28.07 2.30
N HIS A 42 -0.26 -27.85 3.03
CA HIS A 42 -1.61 -27.81 2.43
C HIS A 42 -2.24 -26.42 2.38
N ILE A 43 -1.79 -25.49 3.20
CA ILE A 43 -2.35 -24.16 3.28
C ILE A 43 -1.21 -23.17 3.42
N HIS A 44 -1.12 -22.23 2.46
CA HIS A 44 -0.20 -21.11 2.57
C HIS A 44 -0.91 -19.90 3.14
N THR A 45 -0.23 -19.17 4.00
CA THR A 45 -0.77 -17.94 4.59
C THR A 45 -0.05 -16.73 4.00
N TYR A 46 -0.83 -15.83 3.42
CA TYR A 46 -0.36 -14.54 2.91
C TYR A 46 -0.89 -13.43 3.78
N ARG A 47 -0.24 -12.31 3.74
CA ARG A 47 -0.70 -11.09 4.41
C ARG A 47 -0.80 -9.95 3.41
N ILE A 48 -1.93 -9.25 3.43
CA ILE A 48 -2.10 -8.02 2.67
C ILE A 48 -1.46 -6.89 3.49
N THR A 49 -0.39 -6.31 2.98
CA THR A 49 0.35 -5.27 3.68
C THR A 49 0.18 -3.93 2.97
N ARG A 50 0.38 -2.83 3.70
CA ARG A 50 0.37 -1.50 3.08
C ARG A 50 1.40 -1.40 1.97
N LEU A 51 2.61 -1.89 2.23
CA LEU A 51 3.68 -1.86 1.24
C LEU A 51 3.31 -2.67 -0.01
N GLY A 52 2.73 -3.85 0.16
CA GLY A 52 2.26 -4.67 -0.95
C GLY A 52 1.20 -3.97 -1.79
N LEU A 53 0.25 -3.29 -1.13
CA LEU A 53 -0.79 -2.53 -1.81
C LEU A 53 -0.22 -1.34 -2.58
N TRP A 54 0.71 -0.60 -1.99
CA TRP A 54 1.32 0.55 -2.66
C TRP A 54 2.22 0.12 -3.81
N ASN A 55 2.95 -0.99 -3.67
CA ASN A 55 3.74 -1.54 -4.76
C ASN A 55 2.85 -1.98 -5.93
N ALA A 56 1.70 -2.58 -5.64
CA ALA A 56 0.73 -2.96 -6.66
C ALA A 56 0.19 -1.72 -7.38
N ARG A 57 -0.13 -0.67 -6.62
CA ARG A 57 -0.63 0.58 -7.20
C ARG A 57 0.43 1.24 -8.08
N ALA A 58 1.68 1.24 -7.64
CA ALA A 58 2.79 1.77 -8.42
C ALA A 58 2.99 1.01 -9.73
N ALA A 59 2.67 -0.28 -9.73
CA ALA A 59 2.75 -1.13 -10.94
C ALA A 59 1.52 -0.99 -11.85
N GLY A 60 0.54 -0.14 -11.49
CA GLY A 60 -0.63 0.13 -12.31
C GLY A 60 -1.90 -0.59 -11.90
N HIS A 61 -1.90 -1.29 -10.77
CA HIS A 61 -3.07 -2.00 -10.27
C HIS A 61 -3.83 -1.13 -9.26
N ASP A 62 -5.09 -0.82 -9.56
CA ASP A 62 -5.90 -0.01 -8.65
C ASP A 62 -6.62 -0.87 -7.59
N ALA A 63 -7.38 -0.21 -6.71
CA ALA A 63 -8.11 -0.90 -5.65
C ALA A 63 -9.17 -1.86 -6.22
N ASP A 64 -9.84 -1.48 -7.30
CA ASP A 64 -10.85 -2.32 -7.93
C ASP A 64 -10.24 -3.62 -8.45
N PHE A 65 -9.07 -3.56 -9.07
CA PHE A 65 -8.37 -4.76 -9.54
C PHE A 65 -8.08 -5.72 -8.37
N ILE A 66 -7.57 -5.18 -7.26
CA ILE A 66 -7.21 -6.00 -6.09
C ILE A 66 -8.45 -6.63 -5.47
N ILE A 67 -9.52 -5.85 -5.30
CA ILE A 67 -10.78 -6.34 -4.72
C ILE A 67 -11.42 -7.38 -5.64
N ASP A 68 -11.41 -7.14 -6.95
CA ASP A 68 -11.97 -8.08 -7.92
C ASP A 68 -11.18 -9.40 -7.93
N SER A 69 -9.86 -9.34 -7.82
CA SER A 69 -9.01 -10.54 -7.72
C SER A 69 -9.36 -11.37 -6.49
N LEU A 70 -9.46 -10.70 -5.34
CA LEU A 70 -9.83 -11.39 -4.10
C LEU A 70 -11.24 -11.97 -4.18
N THR A 71 -12.19 -11.23 -4.75
CA THR A 71 -13.57 -11.70 -4.91
C THR A 71 -13.64 -12.92 -5.83
N ARG A 72 -12.90 -12.89 -6.93
CA ARG A 72 -12.88 -13.98 -7.92
C ARG A 72 -12.40 -15.30 -7.30
N TRP A 73 -11.35 -15.22 -6.49
CA TRP A 73 -10.69 -16.42 -5.97
C TRP A 73 -11.12 -16.79 -4.56
N SER A 74 -11.97 -16.01 -3.90
CA SER A 74 -12.40 -16.27 -2.53
C SER A 74 -13.46 -17.35 -2.45
N LYS A 75 -13.36 -18.16 -1.42
CA LYS A 75 -14.35 -19.18 -1.08
C LYS A 75 -15.60 -18.55 -0.49
N PHE A 76 -15.42 -17.48 0.29
CA PHE A 76 -16.49 -16.77 1.00
C PHE A 76 -16.50 -15.30 0.61
N GLU A 77 -17.55 -14.59 1.00
CA GLU A 77 -17.62 -13.14 0.84
C GLU A 77 -16.48 -12.45 1.59
N LEU A 78 -15.93 -11.38 0.99
CA LEU A 78 -14.84 -10.62 1.61
C LEU A 78 -15.35 -9.86 2.83
N PRO A 79 -14.55 -9.83 3.94
CA PRO A 79 -14.91 -8.95 5.07
C PRO A 79 -14.96 -7.49 4.62
N GLY A 80 -16.01 -6.77 4.99
CA GLY A 80 -16.18 -5.37 4.63
C GLY A 80 -15.02 -4.48 5.13
N SER A 81 -14.47 -4.81 6.30
CA SER A 81 -13.33 -4.10 6.85
C SER A 81 -12.09 -4.21 5.97
N VAL A 82 -11.87 -5.37 5.35
CA VAL A 82 -10.73 -5.57 4.44
C VAL A 82 -10.92 -4.75 3.17
N VAL A 83 -12.11 -4.75 2.59
CA VAL A 83 -12.41 -3.95 1.39
C VAL A 83 -12.19 -2.46 1.66
N SER A 84 -12.73 -1.94 2.77
CA SER A 84 -12.54 -0.55 3.17
C SER A 84 -11.07 -0.19 3.36
N GLU A 85 -10.32 -1.08 3.99
CA GLU A 85 -8.91 -0.84 4.27
C GLU A 85 -8.06 -0.82 3.00
N ILE A 86 -8.36 -1.72 2.05
CA ILE A 86 -7.69 -1.74 0.74
C ILE A 86 -7.93 -0.40 0.02
N ARG A 87 -9.18 0.05 -0.06
CA ARG A 87 -9.51 1.32 -0.71
C ARG A 87 -8.85 2.50 -0.05
N SER A 88 -8.91 2.56 1.29
CA SER A 88 -8.30 3.64 2.06
C SER A 88 -6.78 3.69 1.87
N THR A 89 -6.12 2.54 1.91
CA THR A 89 -4.66 2.46 1.75
C THR A 89 -4.22 2.88 0.35
N ILE A 90 -4.92 2.39 -0.68
CA ILE A 90 -4.60 2.73 -2.08
C ILE A 90 -4.85 4.23 -2.34
N ASP A 91 -5.90 4.81 -1.75
CA ASP A 91 -6.22 6.24 -1.90
C ASP A 91 -5.10 7.15 -1.40
N ARG A 92 -4.29 6.69 -0.48
CA ARG A 92 -3.16 7.48 0.02
C ARG A 92 -2.00 7.59 -0.96
N PHE A 93 -1.95 6.69 -1.93
CA PHE A 93 -0.91 6.69 -2.95
C PHE A 93 -1.07 7.94 -3.83
N GLY A 94 0.04 8.64 -4.05
CA GLY A 94 0.04 9.84 -4.90
C GLY A 94 -0.39 11.13 -4.22
N LYS A 95 -0.81 11.09 -2.94
CA LYS A 95 -1.16 12.30 -2.18
C LYS A 95 0.06 13.15 -1.85
N LEU A 96 1.20 12.50 -1.67
CA LEU A 96 2.48 13.17 -1.46
C LEU A 96 3.41 12.83 -2.62
N VAL A 97 4.07 13.84 -3.15
CA VAL A 97 5.02 13.69 -4.26
C VAL A 97 6.31 14.41 -3.91
N ILE A 98 7.44 13.78 -4.19
CA ILE A 98 8.75 14.42 -4.11
C ILE A 98 9.12 14.82 -5.53
N THR A 99 9.24 16.12 -5.76
CA THR A 99 9.63 16.67 -7.05
C THR A 99 10.90 17.50 -6.90
N ARG A 100 11.37 18.07 -7.99
CA ARG A 100 12.61 18.85 -8.02
C ARG A 100 12.40 20.15 -8.79
N ASP A 101 12.96 21.23 -8.25
CA ASP A 101 13.10 22.49 -8.97
C ASP A 101 14.59 22.84 -9.10
N ASP A 102 14.91 24.07 -9.52
CA ASP A 102 16.27 24.53 -9.73
C ASP A 102 17.09 24.55 -8.44
N GLU A 103 16.44 24.65 -7.29
CA GLU A 103 17.10 24.76 -5.98
C GLU A 103 17.21 23.43 -5.25
N GLY A 104 16.49 22.38 -5.67
CA GLY A 104 16.57 21.06 -5.07
C GLY A 104 15.23 20.35 -4.97
N LEU A 105 15.12 19.46 -3.99
CA LEU A 105 13.96 18.60 -3.79
C LEU A 105 12.85 19.31 -3.01
N ILE A 106 11.60 19.03 -3.38
CA ILE A 106 10.41 19.60 -2.74
C ILE A 106 9.41 18.48 -2.44
N LEU A 107 8.82 18.52 -1.25
CA LEU A 107 7.67 17.69 -0.91
C LEU A 107 6.39 18.48 -1.18
N VAL A 108 5.55 17.95 -2.05
CA VAL A 108 4.31 18.63 -2.46
C VAL A 108 3.09 17.72 -2.25
N SER A 109 1.93 18.34 -2.05
CA SER A 109 0.65 17.66 -1.97
C SER A 109 -0.45 18.60 -2.44
N ASP A 110 -1.49 18.05 -3.08
CA ASP A 110 -2.70 18.79 -3.41
C ASP A 110 -3.66 18.86 -2.22
N SER A 111 -3.34 18.18 -1.12
CA SER A 111 -4.15 18.18 0.10
C SER A 111 -3.44 18.94 1.21
N ASN A 112 -4.01 20.07 1.62
CA ASN A 112 -3.49 20.86 2.74
C ASN A 112 -3.53 20.08 4.06
N ALA A 113 -4.57 19.27 4.24
CA ALA A 113 -4.71 18.45 5.45
C ALA A 113 -3.61 17.41 5.59
N VAL A 114 -3.29 16.71 4.50
CA VAL A 114 -2.19 15.72 4.48
C VAL A 114 -0.86 16.40 4.73
N MET A 115 -0.61 17.53 4.07
CA MET A 115 0.64 18.27 4.25
C MET A 115 0.79 18.76 5.70
N ALA A 116 -0.28 19.26 6.30
CA ALA A 116 -0.26 19.71 7.71
C ALA A 116 0.04 18.53 8.65
N GLU A 117 -0.59 17.38 8.41
CA GLU A 117 -0.38 16.19 9.23
C GLU A 117 1.09 15.72 9.19
N VAL A 118 1.66 15.57 7.99
CA VAL A 118 3.02 15.04 7.87
C VAL A 118 4.07 16.05 8.31
N SER A 119 3.88 17.35 8.02
CA SER A 119 4.85 18.38 8.38
C SER A 119 4.88 18.67 9.88
N SER A 120 3.81 18.36 10.60
CA SER A 120 3.76 18.51 12.06
C SER A 120 4.45 17.37 12.81
N ASN A 121 4.77 16.26 12.12
CA ASN A 121 5.50 15.16 12.72
C ASN A 121 6.95 15.60 12.94
N LYS A 122 7.46 15.41 14.16
CA LYS A 122 8.79 15.87 14.54
C LYS A 122 9.90 15.29 13.67
N LYS A 123 9.86 13.99 13.41
CA LYS A 123 10.89 13.33 12.60
C LYS A 123 10.86 13.79 11.14
N VAL A 124 9.67 14.02 10.60
CA VAL A 124 9.54 14.56 9.25
C VAL A 124 10.03 16.00 9.20
N ALA A 125 9.66 16.83 10.16
CA ALA A 125 10.06 18.24 10.20
C ALA A 125 11.57 18.41 10.22
N GLU A 126 12.31 17.52 10.88
CA GLU A 126 13.77 17.54 10.93
C GLU A 126 14.42 17.32 9.56
N LEU A 127 13.70 16.66 8.64
CA LEU A 127 14.18 16.35 7.30
C LEU A 127 13.81 17.44 6.28
N LEU A 128 13.03 18.43 6.68
CA LEU A 128 12.60 19.55 5.84
C LEU A 128 13.37 20.80 6.23
N GLU A 129 13.70 21.64 5.23
CA GLU A 129 14.37 22.91 5.47
C GLU A 129 13.39 24.02 5.85
N GLY A 130 12.22 24.03 5.22
CA GLY A 130 11.22 25.06 5.47
C GLY A 130 10.14 25.07 4.41
N ARG A 131 9.11 25.86 4.69
CA ARG A 131 7.96 25.98 3.80
C ARG A 131 8.26 26.94 2.64
N ILE A 132 7.85 26.51 1.43
CA ILE A 132 7.88 27.35 0.23
C ILE A 132 6.47 27.37 -0.38
N ASP A 133 6.26 28.16 -1.43
CA ASP A 133 4.91 28.34 -2.01
C ASP A 133 4.27 27.03 -2.47
N SER A 134 5.06 26.10 -3.03
CA SER A 134 4.57 24.85 -3.57
C SER A 134 4.56 23.67 -2.58
N GLY A 135 5.19 23.85 -1.41
CA GLY A 135 5.28 22.75 -0.43
C GLY A 135 6.38 22.99 0.60
N PHE A 136 7.20 21.98 0.83
CA PHE A 136 8.33 22.06 1.75
C PHE A 136 9.62 21.69 1.05
N ARG A 137 10.66 22.51 1.27
CA ARG A 137 12.00 22.21 0.82
C ARG A 137 12.55 21.03 1.62
N ILE A 138 13.10 20.03 0.93
CA ILE A 138 13.68 18.84 1.57
C ILE A 138 15.18 19.06 1.73
N GLN A 139 15.74 18.66 2.89
CA GLN A 139 17.19 18.66 3.09
C GLN A 139 17.86 17.84 1.97
N PRO A 140 18.98 18.30 1.39
CA PRO A 140 19.55 17.63 0.21
C PRO A 140 19.90 16.15 0.42
N TRP A 141 20.19 15.74 1.65
CA TRP A 141 20.60 14.39 2.02
C TRP A 141 19.43 13.51 2.49
N ALA A 142 18.22 14.08 2.59
CA ALA A 142 17.15 13.48 3.39
C ALA A 142 16.11 12.68 2.61
N ARG A 143 16.20 12.60 1.27
CA ARG A 143 15.17 11.99 0.42
C ARG A 143 14.79 10.57 0.88
N GLY A 144 15.79 9.71 1.08
CA GLY A 144 15.56 8.31 1.48
C GLY A 144 14.96 8.22 2.87
N GLN A 145 15.47 8.99 3.82
CA GLN A 145 14.96 9.01 5.19
C GLN A 145 13.53 9.56 5.24
N LEU A 146 13.25 10.60 4.45
CA LEU A 146 11.90 11.17 4.38
C LEU A 146 10.90 10.15 3.85
N LYS A 147 11.23 9.44 2.78
CA LYS A 147 10.36 8.39 2.24
C LYS A 147 10.05 7.32 3.28
N GLN A 148 11.04 6.91 4.05
CA GLN A 148 10.85 5.91 5.11
C GLN A 148 9.94 6.42 6.23
N GLN A 149 10.12 7.66 6.67
CA GLN A 149 9.28 8.24 7.72
C GLN A 149 7.84 8.40 7.24
N LEU A 150 7.63 8.84 6.01
CA LEU A 150 6.30 8.97 5.44
C LEU A 150 5.60 7.62 5.32
N LEU A 151 6.33 6.57 4.94
CA LEU A 151 5.80 5.21 4.93
C LEU A 151 5.30 4.78 6.31
N LYS A 152 6.09 5.06 7.35
CA LYS A 152 5.71 4.74 8.74
C LYS A 152 4.45 5.47 9.18
N LEU A 153 4.23 6.69 8.70
CA LEU A 153 3.04 7.46 8.99
C LEU A 153 1.81 7.00 8.19
N GLY A 154 2.02 6.15 7.19
CA GLY A 154 0.95 5.67 6.33
C GLY A 154 0.68 6.57 5.13
N TRP A 155 1.61 7.48 4.79
CA TRP A 155 1.51 8.38 3.64
C TRP A 155 2.73 8.21 2.74
N PRO A 156 2.67 7.26 1.75
CA PRO A 156 3.80 7.05 0.87
C PRO A 156 4.02 8.25 -0.06
N ALA A 157 5.29 8.61 -0.28
CA ALA A 157 5.64 9.66 -1.25
C ALA A 157 6.08 9.03 -2.56
N GLU A 158 5.57 9.58 -3.63
CA GLU A 158 5.88 9.15 -4.99
C GLU A 158 7.19 9.74 -5.52
#